data_8ea4ab6ffc19c469397712fca30edd70
#
_entry.id   8ea4ab6ffc19c469397712fca30edd70
#
_cell.length_a   1.000
_cell.length_b   1.000
_cell.length_c   1.000
_cell.angle_alpha   90.00
_cell.angle_beta   90.00
_cell.angle_gamma   90.00
#
_symmetry.space_group_name_H-M   'P 1'
#
loop_
_entity.id
_entity.type
_entity.pdbx_description
1 polymer ?
#
loop_
_entity_poly.entity_id
_entity_poly.type
_entity_poly.pdbx_seq_one_letter_code
_entity_poly.pdbx_strand_id
1 'polypeptide(L)'
;MAFDSLSEKLQNVFRNLRSKGRLTEDDVKTALKEVKLALLEADVNFKVVKNFTKEVQAQAIGSDVMNGLNPGQMVIKIVHDEMVKMMGSETTELVLKPGSELTVIMMAGLQGAGKTTTTAKIAGKLKQKGKKPLLAACDVYRPAAIEQLQINGEKQGVEVFSMGDKNSPVNIAKAAAEHASRHGYNVLILDTAGRLHVDETMMEELAQIKREIAVTQTILVVDAMTGQDAVNVASNFEEKIGIDGVILTKLDGDTRGGAALSIRAVTGKPILYVGMGEKLSDLEQFYPDRMASRILGMGDILTLIEKAEAEIDHEKAKEMEQKFKKAEFGFDDYLESMNQMKKMGGLSSVLSMMPGIGGAQMEELENAMDEKKMARIEAIIYSMTPQERSDPGILNPSRKRRVADGAGVDIAEVNRLVKQFEQTRKMMKQMTGMMGGKGKRGKMGRFKLPF
;
A
#
# COMPACT_ATOMS: atom_id res chain seq x y z
N MET A 1 -6.11 -2.58 9.62
CA MET A 1 -5.48 -1.89 8.48
C MET A 1 -4.32 -1.03 8.94
N ALA A 2 -3.44 -0.62 8.01
CA ALA A 2 -2.32 0.22 8.39
C ALA A 2 -2.79 1.51 9.07
N PHE A 3 -2.16 1.83 10.20
CA PHE A 3 -2.36 3.07 10.98
C PHE A 3 -3.73 3.30 11.62
N ASP A 4 -4.67 2.35 11.60
CA ASP A 4 -6.05 2.56 12.10
C ASP A 4 -6.10 3.14 13.51
N SER A 5 -5.30 2.59 14.44
CA SER A 5 -5.29 3.05 15.85
C SER A 5 -4.81 4.50 15.97
N LEU A 6 -3.76 4.87 15.24
CA LEU A 6 -3.21 6.24 15.28
C LEU A 6 -4.15 7.22 14.57
N SER A 7 -4.67 6.83 13.38
CA SER A 7 -5.59 7.65 12.59
C SER A 7 -6.84 8.01 13.37
N GLU A 8 -7.46 7.04 14.05
CA GLU A 8 -8.67 7.26 14.84
C GLU A 8 -8.44 8.28 15.95
N LYS A 9 -7.34 8.15 16.70
CA LYS A 9 -6.98 9.10 17.76
C LYS A 9 -6.77 10.50 17.22
N LEU A 10 -5.99 10.64 16.14
CA LEU A 10 -5.71 11.94 15.52
C LEU A 10 -6.98 12.58 14.94
N GLN A 11 -7.85 11.79 14.29
CA GLN A 11 -9.13 12.30 13.78
C GLN A 11 -10.04 12.83 14.89
N ASN A 12 -10.06 12.18 16.06
CA ASN A 12 -10.84 12.65 17.20
C ASN A 12 -10.35 14.01 17.71
N VAL A 13 -9.01 14.18 17.84
CA VAL A 13 -8.42 15.46 18.19
C VAL A 13 -8.78 16.55 17.17
N PHE A 14 -8.64 16.24 15.87
CA PHE A 14 -8.92 17.20 14.80
C PHE A 14 -10.41 17.53 14.65
N ARG A 15 -11.29 16.60 14.95
CA ARG A 15 -12.74 16.86 14.98
C ARG A 15 -13.07 17.93 16.02
N ASN A 16 -12.44 17.82 17.20
CA ASN A 16 -12.61 18.80 18.28
C ASN A 16 -12.08 20.18 17.86
N LEU A 17 -10.92 20.25 17.21
CA LEU A 17 -10.38 21.52 16.69
C LEU A 17 -11.27 22.15 15.62
N ARG A 18 -11.80 21.35 14.68
CA ARG A 18 -12.69 21.85 13.61
C ARG A 18 -14.03 22.37 14.13
N SER A 19 -14.53 21.83 15.22
CA SER A 19 -15.81 22.25 15.80
C SER A 19 -15.75 23.63 16.47
N LYS A 20 -14.56 24.16 16.78
CA LYS A 20 -14.34 25.45 17.40
C LYS A 20 -14.20 26.53 16.32
N GLY A 21 -15.09 27.50 16.30
CA GLY A 21 -15.06 28.61 15.32
C GLY A 21 -13.86 29.56 15.52
N ARG A 22 -13.35 29.65 16.75
CA ARG A 22 -12.11 30.37 17.13
C ARG A 22 -11.27 29.46 18.00
N LEU A 23 -9.96 29.50 17.81
CA LEU A 23 -9.01 28.77 18.64
C LEU A 23 -8.26 29.74 19.55
N THR A 24 -8.04 29.31 20.78
CA THR A 24 -7.10 29.99 21.73
C THR A 24 -5.77 29.24 21.73
N GLU A 25 -4.72 29.87 22.22
CA GLU A 25 -3.41 29.19 22.40
C GLU A 25 -3.54 27.94 23.27
N ASP A 26 -4.42 27.94 24.27
CA ASP A 26 -4.61 26.83 25.18
C ASP A 26 -5.36 25.67 24.47
N ASP A 27 -6.26 25.98 23.54
CA ASP A 27 -6.89 24.96 22.67
C ASP A 27 -5.85 24.23 21.81
N VAL A 28 -4.94 24.99 21.21
CA VAL A 28 -3.85 24.43 20.40
C VAL A 28 -2.90 23.60 21.26
N LYS A 29 -2.49 24.11 22.43
CA LYS A 29 -1.61 23.38 23.36
C LYS A 29 -2.25 22.08 23.85
N THR A 30 -3.56 22.10 24.16
CA THR A 30 -4.31 20.91 24.59
C THR A 30 -4.37 19.89 23.47
N ALA A 31 -4.73 20.28 22.24
CA ALA A 31 -4.76 19.38 21.09
C ALA A 31 -3.37 18.79 20.79
N LEU A 32 -2.32 19.59 20.83
CA LEU A 32 -0.94 19.10 20.62
C LEU A 32 -0.47 18.15 21.72
N LYS A 33 -0.98 18.29 22.95
CA LYS A 33 -0.72 17.31 24.02
C LYS A 33 -1.37 15.96 23.70
N GLU A 34 -2.60 15.96 23.19
CA GLU A 34 -3.29 14.75 22.75
C GLU A 34 -2.60 14.12 21.53
N VAL A 35 -2.20 14.92 20.53
CA VAL A 35 -1.40 14.45 19.37
C VAL A 35 -0.10 13.80 19.84
N LYS A 36 0.62 14.46 20.80
CA LYS A 36 1.84 13.91 21.39
C LYS A 36 1.61 12.55 22.02
N LEU A 37 0.54 12.40 22.81
CA LEU A 37 0.22 11.14 23.45
C LEU A 37 -0.12 10.06 22.40
N ALA A 38 -0.91 10.40 21.39
CA ALA A 38 -1.25 9.47 20.31
C ALA A 38 0.01 8.96 19.56
N LEU A 39 0.97 9.85 19.27
CA LEU A 39 2.22 9.46 18.61
C LEU A 39 3.11 8.58 19.52
N LEU A 40 3.17 8.85 20.82
CA LEU A 40 3.92 8.01 21.77
C LEU A 40 3.28 6.62 21.93
N GLU A 41 1.97 6.54 22.00
CA GLU A 41 1.24 5.27 22.04
C GLU A 41 1.36 4.47 20.73
N ALA A 42 1.63 5.17 19.63
CA ALA A 42 1.93 4.57 18.34
C ALA A 42 3.41 4.16 18.19
N ASP A 43 4.17 4.09 19.26
CA ASP A 43 5.61 3.74 19.27
C ASP A 43 6.51 4.69 18.44
N VAL A 44 6.12 5.95 18.26
CA VAL A 44 7.01 6.93 17.63
C VAL A 44 8.13 7.31 18.62
N ASN A 45 9.34 7.43 18.11
CA ASN A 45 10.50 7.76 18.92
C ASN A 45 10.30 9.05 19.73
N PHE A 46 10.59 9.03 21.03
CA PHE A 46 10.35 10.12 21.95
C PHE A 46 11.02 11.45 21.53
N LYS A 47 12.28 11.39 21.03
CA LYS A 47 12.99 12.59 20.57
C LYS A 47 12.31 13.18 19.33
N VAL A 48 11.84 12.31 18.44
CA VAL A 48 11.13 12.70 17.22
C VAL A 48 9.82 13.38 17.59
N VAL A 49 9.02 12.78 18.48
CA VAL A 49 7.74 13.37 18.95
C VAL A 49 7.95 14.71 19.64
N LYS A 50 9.00 14.81 20.47
CA LYS A 50 9.33 16.08 21.16
C LYS A 50 9.65 17.21 20.18
N ASN A 51 10.47 16.93 19.17
CA ASN A 51 10.83 17.91 18.14
C ASN A 51 9.62 18.29 17.30
N PHE A 52 8.87 17.28 16.81
CA PHE A 52 7.65 17.48 16.04
C PHE A 52 6.64 18.38 16.77
N THR A 53 6.33 18.07 18.03
CA THR A 53 5.36 18.88 18.79
C THR A 53 5.84 20.30 19.03
N LYS A 54 7.15 20.52 19.20
CA LYS A 54 7.74 21.86 19.34
C LYS A 54 7.60 22.67 18.05
N GLU A 55 7.93 22.09 16.91
CA GLU A 55 7.84 22.77 15.60
C GLU A 55 6.39 23.09 15.24
N VAL A 56 5.48 22.13 15.40
CA VAL A 56 4.03 22.36 15.17
C VAL A 56 3.50 23.44 16.08
N GLN A 57 3.86 23.43 17.39
CA GLN A 57 3.42 24.46 18.33
C GLN A 57 3.92 25.86 17.93
N ALA A 58 5.19 26.00 17.54
CA ALA A 58 5.75 27.26 17.12
C ALA A 58 5.02 27.86 15.91
N GLN A 59 4.64 27.04 14.94
CA GLN A 59 3.88 27.45 13.75
C GLN A 59 2.40 27.71 14.05
N ALA A 60 1.76 26.86 14.86
CA ALA A 60 0.32 26.89 15.12
C ALA A 60 -0.12 28.06 16.03
N ILE A 61 0.79 28.61 16.88
CA ILE A 61 0.49 29.76 17.76
C ILE A 61 0.75 31.10 17.04
N GLY A 62 1.19 31.09 15.78
CA GLY A 62 1.42 32.33 15.01
C GLY A 62 0.14 33.13 14.78
N SER A 63 0.28 34.46 14.74
CA SER A 63 -0.86 35.39 14.57
C SER A 63 -1.70 35.10 13.33
N ASP A 64 -1.07 34.64 12.24
CA ASP A 64 -1.73 34.35 10.97
C ASP A 64 -2.64 33.14 11.06
N VAL A 65 -2.28 32.15 11.90
CA VAL A 65 -3.10 30.95 12.14
C VAL A 65 -4.28 31.28 13.05
N MET A 66 -4.01 31.98 14.17
CA MET A 66 -5.00 32.27 15.20
C MET A 66 -6.08 33.24 14.71
N ASN A 67 -5.75 34.16 13.82
CA ASN A 67 -6.66 35.14 13.22
C ASN A 67 -7.21 34.72 11.85
N GLY A 68 -6.85 33.53 11.34
CA GLY A 68 -7.32 33.01 10.05
C GLY A 68 -8.80 32.67 10.04
N LEU A 69 -9.38 32.60 8.84
CA LEU A 69 -10.81 32.24 8.65
C LEU A 69 -11.15 30.83 9.15
N ASN A 70 -10.19 29.89 9.10
CA ASN A 70 -10.35 28.51 9.51
C ASN A 70 -9.13 28.03 10.34
N PRO A 71 -8.95 28.49 11.58
CA PRO A 71 -7.75 28.20 12.39
C PRO A 71 -7.54 26.69 12.61
N GLY A 72 -8.61 25.94 12.85
CA GLY A 72 -8.54 24.48 13.03
C GLY A 72 -8.01 23.74 11.81
N GLN A 73 -8.38 24.15 10.60
CA GLN A 73 -7.85 23.57 9.37
C GLN A 73 -6.39 23.92 9.15
N MET A 74 -5.99 25.14 9.51
CA MET A 74 -4.58 25.57 9.42
C MET A 74 -3.69 24.76 10.36
N VAL A 75 -4.13 24.49 11.59
CA VAL A 75 -3.37 23.65 12.53
C VAL A 75 -3.23 22.22 11.98
N ILE A 76 -4.29 21.64 11.41
CA ILE A 76 -4.24 20.30 10.80
C ILE A 76 -3.26 20.27 9.62
N LYS A 77 -3.25 21.32 8.79
CA LYS A 77 -2.29 21.45 7.70
C LYS A 77 -0.85 21.52 8.21
N ILE A 78 -0.59 22.28 9.26
CA ILE A 78 0.74 22.38 9.87
C ILE A 78 1.18 21.01 10.39
N VAL A 79 0.28 20.27 11.06
CA VAL A 79 0.55 18.89 11.52
C VAL A 79 0.89 17.98 10.34
N HIS A 80 0.14 18.06 9.25
CA HIS A 80 0.40 17.29 8.03
C HIS A 80 1.77 17.62 7.44
N ASP A 81 2.05 18.89 7.22
CA ASP A 81 3.29 19.35 6.59
C ASP A 81 4.53 18.99 7.42
N GLU A 82 4.45 19.07 8.76
CA GLU A 82 5.52 18.61 9.65
C GLU A 82 5.66 17.08 9.66
N MET A 83 4.58 16.31 9.53
CA MET A 83 4.69 14.86 9.33
C MET A 83 5.40 14.52 8.02
N VAL A 84 5.05 15.19 6.92
CA VAL A 84 5.71 15.02 5.62
C VAL A 84 7.21 15.32 5.74
N LYS A 85 7.57 16.42 6.38
CA LYS A 85 8.96 16.83 6.61
C LYS A 85 9.73 15.80 7.45
N MET A 86 9.11 15.27 8.49
CA MET A 86 9.68 14.23 9.35
C MET A 86 9.97 12.93 8.57
N MET A 87 9.12 12.57 7.60
CA MET A 87 9.28 11.41 6.74
C MET A 87 10.17 11.66 5.51
N GLY A 88 10.53 12.92 5.22
CA GLY A 88 11.53 13.23 4.21
C GLY A 88 11.16 14.21 3.12
N SER A 89 10.01 14.86 3.18
CA SER A 89 9.51 15.86 2.23
C SER A 89 9.34 15.38 0.79
N GLU A 90 10.32 14.68 0.24
CA GLU A 90 10.35 14.22 -1.15
C GLU A 90 10.46 12.70 -1.25
N THR A 91 9.88 12.18 -2.32
CA THR A 91 10.02 10.76 -2.69
C THR A 91 11.44 10.48 -3.17
N THR A 92 12.03 9.42 -2.65
CA THR A 92 13.37 8.97 -3.06
C THR A 92 13.26 7.66 -3.83
N GLU A 93 13.91 7.58 -4.98
CA GLU A 93 13.98 6.36 -5.79
C GLU A 93 15.29 5.59 -5.59
N LEU A 94 15.33 4.32 -6.04
CA LEU A 94 16.56 3.56 -6.15
C LEU A 94 17.49 4.23 -7.16
N VAL A 95 18.76 4.39 -6.78
CA VAL A 95 19.79 4.92 -7.67
C VAL A 95 20.23 3.82 -8.62
N LEU A 96 19.96 3.99 -9.89
CA LEU A 96 20.38 3.07 -10.95
C LEU A 96 21.47 3.73 -11.79
N LYS A 97 22.53 2.97 -12.07
CA LYS A 97 23.58 3.46 -12.96
C LYS A 97 23.05 3.63 -14.39
N PRO A 98 23.60 4.57 -15.15
CA PRO A 98 23.16 4.84 -16.51
C PRO A 98 23.56 3.72 -17.49
N GLY A 99 22.80 3.60 -18.57
CA GLY A 99 23.10 2.70 -19.66
C GLY A 99 23.14 1.22 -19.26
N SER A 100 24.24 0.54 -19.67
CA SER A 100 24.49 -0.87 -19.38
C SER A 100 25.39 -1.11 -18.18
N GLU A 101 25.77 -0.07 -17.44
CA GLU A 101 26.58 -0.23 -16.24
C GLU A 101 25.82 -1.04 -15.18
N LEU A 102 26.53 -1.98 -14.55
CA LEU A 102 25.92 -2.84 -13.52
C LEU A 102 25.67 -2.04 -12.25
N THR A 103 24.40 -1.98 -11.86
CA THR A 103 23.96 -1.52 -10.54
C THR A 103 23.93 -2.70 -9.59
N VAL A 104 24.64 -2.65 -8.49
CA VAL A 104 24.63 -3.70 -7.45
C VAL A 104 23.88 -3.20 -6.22
N ILE A 105 22.79 -3.86 -5.86
CA ILE A 105 21.98 -3.56 -4.70
C ILE A 105 22.17 -4.69 -3.68
N MET A 106 22.60 -4.37 -2.48
CA MET A 106 22.72 -5.32 -1.38
C MET A 106 21.52 -5.17 -0.44
N MET A 107 20.74 -6.25 -0.28
CA MET A 107 19.60 -6.29 0.63
C MET A 107 20.06 -6.78 2.00
N ALA A 108 19.92 -5.96 3.03
CA ALA A 108 20.31 -6.24 4.39
C ALA A 108 19.09 -6.23 5.35
N GLY A 109 19.22 -6.82 6.54
CA GLY A 109 18.16 -6.81 7.56
C GLY A 109 18.08 -8.09 8.36
N LEU A 110 17.27 -8.12 9.41
CA LEU A 110 17.11 -9.26 10.29
C LEU A 110 16.31 -10.41 9.64
N GLN A 111 16.37 -11.57 10.24
CA GLN A 111 15.57 -12.74 9.87
C GLN A 111 14.08 -12.40 10.03
N GLY A 112 13.26 -12.82 9.06
CA GLY A 112 11.81 -12.57 9.11
C GLY A 112 11.38 -11.17 8.70
N ALA A 113 12.32 -10.25 8.41
CA ALA A 113 12.00 -8.90 7.94
C ALA A 113 11.46 -8.86 6.50
N GLY A 114 11.41 -9.97 5.78
CA GLY A 114 10.87 -10.03 4.41
C GLY A 114 11.86 -9.72 3.30
N LYS A 115 13.19 -9.83 3.54
CA LYS A 115 14.25 -9.57 2.54
C LYS A 115 14.04 -10.32 1.24
N THR A 116 14.02 -11.64 1.28
CA THR A 116 13.92 -12.51 0.11
C THR A 116 12.70 -12.19 -0.77
N THR A 117 11.54 -12.00 -0.14
CA THR A 117 10.32 -11.61 -0.84
C THR A 117 10.44 -10.22 -1.47
N THR A 118 10.98 -9.25 -0.71
CA THR A 118 11.18 -7.87 -1.17
C THR A 118 12.21 -7.81 -2.30
N THR A 119 13.28 -8.59 -2.22
CA THR A 119 14.30 -8.74 -3.27
C THR A 119 13.67 -9.11 -4.61
N ALA A 120 12.83 -10.14 -4.63
CA ALA A 120 12.13 -10.56 -5.84
C ALA A 120 11.11 -9.52 -6.33
N LYS A 121 10.38 -8.85 -5.42
CA LYS A 121 9.44 -7.80 -5.78
C LYS A 121 10.12 -6.59 -6.42
N ILE A 122 11.26 -6.15 -5.89
CA ILE A 122 12.06 -5.07 -6.50
C ILE A 122 12.52 -5.47 -7.89
N ALA A 123 13.08 -6.69 -8.05
CA ALA A 123 13.51 -7.18 -9.33
C ALA A 123 12.37 -7.20 -10.37
N GLY A 124 11.17 -7.67 -9.96
CA GLY A 124 9.99 -7.64 -10.82
C GLY A 124 9.60 -6.22 -11.26
N LYS A 125 9.62 -5.26 -10.34
CA LYS A 125 9.35 -3.84 -10.66
C LYS A 125 10.41 -3.24 -11.61
N LEU A 126 11.67 -3.56 -11.39
CA LEU A 126 12.76 -3.10 -12.26
C LEU A 126 12.65 -3.71 -13.65
N LYS A 127 12.26 -4.99 -13.75
CA LYS A 127 11.98 -5.65 -15.03
C LYS A 127 10.84 -4.99 -15.78
N GLN A 128 9.74 -4.63 -15.09
CA GLN A 128 8.63 -3.86 -15.69
C GLN A 128 9.07 -2.49 -16.21
N LYS A 129 10.08 -1.87 -15.56
CA LYS A 129 10.73 -0.63 -16.02
C LYS A 129 11.78 -0.85 -17.12
N GLY A 130 11.85 -2.04 -17.74
CA GLY A 130 12.74 -2.37 -18.84
C GLY A 130 14.19 -2.67 -18.44
N LYS A 131 14.48 -2.87 -17.14
CA LYS A 131 15.78 -3.31 -16.67
C LYS A 131 15.94 -4.82 -16.83
N LYS A 132 17.18 -5.31 -16.79
CA LYS A 132 17.53 -6.73 -16.80
C LYS A 132 18.12 -7.12 -15.45
N PRO A 133 17.28 -7.41 -14.43
CA PRO A 133 17.76 -7.78 -13.11
C PRO A 133 18.18 -9.24 -13.04
N LEU A 134 19.24 -9.51 -12.25
CA LEU A 134 19.67 -10.81 -11.76
C LEU A 134 19.58 -10.81 -10.24
N LEU A 135 19.07 -11.88 -9.66
CA LEU A 135 19.07 -12.11 -8.22
C LEU A 135 20.23 -13.01 -7.84
N ALA A 136 20.88 -12.79 -6.69
CA ALA A 136 21.92 -13.68 -6.18
C ALA A 136 21.55 -14.19 -4.79
N ALA A 137 21.54 -15.53 -4.63
CA ALA A 137 21.21 -16.20 -3.39
C ALA A 137 22.44 -16.26 -2.47
N CYS A 138 22.62 -15.22 -1.64
CA CYS A 138 23.72 -15.13 -0.67
C CYS A 138 23.32 -15.60 0.75
N ASP A 139 22.04 -15.95 1.03
CA ASP A 139 21.64 -16.58 2.29
C ASP A 139 21.90 -18.11 2.22
N VAL A 140 23.13 -18.49 2.46
CA VAL A 140 23.58 -19.91 2.44
C VAL A 140 23.35 -20.64 3.76
N TYR A 141 23.03 -19.93 4.83
CA TYR A 141 22.84 -20.53 6.16
C TYR A 141 21.47 -21.21 6.31
N ARG A 142 20.56 -20.93 5.38
CA ARG A 142 19.22 -21.54 5.34
C ARG A 142 18.97 -22.10 3.93
N PRO A 143 19.12 -23.40 3.71
CA PRO A 143 18.90 -24.01 2.39
C PRO A 143 17.55 -23.65 1.76
N ALA A 144 16.50 -23.58 2.57
CA ALA A 144 15.18 -23.15 2.12
C ALA A 144 15.13 -21.70 1.61
N ALA A 145 16.08 -20.83 2.00
CA ALA A 145 16.10 -19.44 1.51
C ALA A 145 16.52 -19.37 0.04
N ILE A 146 17.44 -20.22 -0.40
CA ILE A 146 17.86 -20.32 -1.80
C ILE A 146 16.67 -20.75 -2.66
N GLU A 147 15.97 -21.81 -2.27
CA GLU A 147 14.78 -22.30 -2.96
C GLU A 147 13.66 -21.24 -2.96
N GLN A 148 13.45 -20.59 -1.83
CA GLN A 148 12.46 -19.49 -1.72
C GLN A 148 12.75 -18.34 -2.68
N LEU A 149 14.03 -17.94 -2.81
CA LEU A 149 14.42 -16.91 -3.76
C LEU A 149 14.19 -17.35 -5.21
N GLN A 150 14.50 -18.62 -5.53
CA GLN A 150 14.28 -19.19 -6.85
C GLN A 150 12.79 -19.18 -7.23
N ILE A 151 11.92 -19.67 -6.35
CA ILE A 151 10.46 -19.66 -6.53
C ILE A 151 9.94 -18.22 -6.72
N ASN A 152 10.41 -17.29 -5.89
CA ASN A 152 9.97 -15.90 -5.99
C ASN A 152 10.52 -15.20 -7.23
N GLY A 153 11.74 -15.52 -7.64
CA GLY A 153 12.34 -15.05 -8.89
C GLY A 153 11.56 -15.55 -10.11
N GLU A 154 11.23 -16.84 -10.14
CA GLU A 154 10.44 -17.45 -11.21
C GLU A 154 9.06 -16.79 -11.35
N LYS A 155 8.36 -16.55 -10.23
CA LYS A 155 7.08 -15.82 -10.22
C LYS A 155 7.17 -14.42 -10.86
N GLN A 156 8.34 -13.78 -10.79
CA GLN A 156 8.60 -12.47 -11.42
C GLN A 156 9.25 -12.61 -12.81
N GLY A 157 9.55 -13.85 -13.23
CA GLY A 157 10.30 -14.15 -14.45
C GLY A 157 11.70 -13.57 -14.42
N VAL A 158 12.36 -13.52 -13.25
CA VAL A 158 13.71 -13.01 -13.02
C VAL A 158 14.62 -14.18 -12.67
N GLU A 159 15.81 -14.22 -13.30
CA GLU A 159 16.80 -15.26 -13.08
C GLU A 159 17.46 -15.12 -11.71
N VAL A 160 17.77 -16.29 -11.10
CA VAL A 160 18.43 -16.38 -9.80
C VAL A 160 19.74 -17.12 -9.94
N PHE A 161 20.83 -16.43 -9.66
CA PHE A 161 22.16 -17.00 -9.56
C PHE A 161 22.38 -17.66 -8.20
N SER A 162 22.83 -18.91 -8.19
CA SER A 162 23.15 -19.65 -6.97
C SER A 162 24.36 -20.55 -7.16
N MET A 163 25.18 -20.66 -6.15
CA MET A 163 26.31 -21.61 -6.06
C MET A 163 26.09 -22.69 -4.99
N GLY A 164 24.83 -22.85 -4.51
CA GLY A 164 24.50 -23.72 -3.40
C GLY A 164 24.95 -23.16 -2.05
N ASP A 165 24.93 -24.00 -1.02
CA ASP A 165 25.17 -23.63 0.37
C ASP A 165 26.61 -23.84 0.86
N LYS A 166 27.50 -24.36 0.00
CA LYS A 166 28.90 -24.67 0.36
C LYS A 166 29.88 -23.53 0.11
N ASN A 167 29.43 -22.47 -0.56
CA ASN A 167 30.25 -21.31 -0.89
C ASN A 167 29.98 -20.16 0.08
N SER A 168 30.98 -19.33 0.36
CA SER A 168 30.79 -18.16 1.20
C SER A 168 29.92 -17.10 0.48
N PRO A 169 29.10 -16.33 1.19
CA PRO A 169 28.28 -15.26 0.62
C PRO A 169 29.11 -14.27 -0.21
N VAL A 170 30.33 -13.97 0.23
CA VAL A 170 31.27 -13.08 -0.47
C VAL A 170 31.66 -13.65 -1.85
N ASN A 171 31.99 -14.94 -1.90
CA ASN A 171 32.36 -15.60 -3.16
C ASN A 171 31.17 -15.68 -4.12
N ILE A 172 29.97 -15.96 -3.60
CA ILE A 172 28.73 -15.96 -4.39
C ILE A 172 28.48 -14.57 -4.97
N ALA A 173 28.62 -13.51 -4.18
CA ALA A 173 28.42 -12.14 -4.61
C ALA A 173 29.41 -11.72 -5.72
N LYS A 174 30.69 -12.11 -5.59
CA LYS A 174 31.73 -11.90 -6.64
C LYS A 174 31.37 -12.61 -7.94
N ALA A 175 31.10 -13.92 -7.84
CA ALA A 175 30.73 -14.71 -9.02
C ALA A 175 29.46 -14.22 -9.69
N ALA A 176 28.45 -13.79 -8.90
CA ALA A 176 27.24 -13.21 -9.43
C ALA A 176 27.47 -11.88 -10.16
N ALA A 177 28.36 -11.01 -9.65
CA ALA A 177 28.72 -9.76 -10.30
C ALA A 177 29.44 -9.98 -11.62
N GLU A 178 30.36 -10.95 -11.68
CA GLU A 178 31.03 -11.35 -12.94
C GLU A 178 30.02 -11.96 -13.92
N HIS A 179 29.14 -12.84 -13.44
CA HIS A 179 28.10 -13.45 -14.28
C HIS A 179 27.19 -12.38 -14.87
N ALA A 180 26.69 -11.47 -14.01
CA ALA A 180 25.83 -10.37 -14.45
C ALA A 180 26.49 -9.52 -15.55
N SER A 181 27.75 -9.14 -15.37
CA SER A 181 28.50 -8.35 -16.34
C SER A 181 28.70 -9.07 -17.68
N ARG A 182 29.01 -10.38 -17.65
CA ARG A 182 29.23 -11.19 -18.86
C ARG A 182 27.95 -11.46 -19.64
N HIS A 183 26.80 -11.55 -19.00
CA HIS A 183 25.52 -11.90 -19.63
C HIS A 183 24.61 -10.70 -19.87
N GLY A 184 25.11 -9.47 -19.67
CA GLY A 184 24.40 -8.25 -20.03
C GLY A 184 23.24 -7.90 -19.10
N TYR A 185 23.29 -8.35 -17.85
CA TYR A 185 22.42 -7.82 -16.79
C TYR A 185 22.91 -6.43 -16.39
N ASN A 186 21.97 -5.54 -16.11
CA ASN A 186 22.28 -4.17 -15.68
C ASN A 186 21.92 -3.88 -14.23
N VAL A 187 21.25 -4.82 -13.55
CA VAL A 187 20.98 -4.77 -12.11
C VAL A 187 21.29 -6.13 -11.51
N LEU A 188 22.04 -6.15 -10.42
CA LEU A 188 22.28 -7.32 -9.57
C LEU A 188 21.73 -7.01 -8.18
N ILE A 189 20.87 -7.88 -7.64
CA ILE A 189 20.35 -7.74 -6.28
C ILE A 189 20.80 -8.93 -5.45
N LEU A 190 21.56 -8.64 -4.38
CA LEU A 190 22.10 -9.64 -3.48
C LEU A 190 21.11 -9.86 -2.33
N ASP A 191 20.50 -11.05 -2.23
CA ASP A 191 19.68 -11.45 -1.08
C ASP A 191 20.59 -12.04 -0.01
N THR A 192 20.96 -11.24 0.99
CA THR A 192 21.90 -11.63 2.05
C THR A 192 21.20 -12.32 3.21
N ALA A 193 21.98 -13.06 3.99
CA ALA A 193 21.47 -13.70 5.19
C ALA A 193 20.95 -12.69 6.22
N GLY A 194 19.99 -13.12 7.02
CA GLY A 194 19.53 -12.40 8.21
C GLY A 194 19.70 -13.25 9.45
N ARG A 195 20.08 -12.63 10.54
CA ARG A 195 20.11 -13.23 11.88
C ARG A 195 18.91 -12.77 12.69
N LEU A 196 18.65 -13.44 13.81
CA LEU A 196 17.54 -13.07 14.72
C LEU A 196 17.75 -11.69 15.36
N HIS A 197 18.99 -11.31 15.55
CA HIS A 197 19.40 -10.02 16.10
C HIS A 197 20.67 -9.53 15.41
N VAL A 198 21.01 -8.28 15.62
CA VAL A 198 22.23 -7.67 15.08
C VAL A 198 23.44 -8.28 15.81
N ASP A 199 24.29 -9.02 15.10
CA ASP A 199 25.54 -9.57 15.62
C ASP A 199 26.74 -9.10 14.79
N GLU A 200 27.94 -9.22 15.38
CA GLU A 200 29.18 -8.76 14.74
C GLU A 200 29.54 -9.57 13.49
N THR A 201 29.32 -10.89 13.54
CA THR A 201 29.65 -11.78 12.42
C THR A 201 28.85 -11.42 11.16
N MET A 202 27.54 -11.16 11.32
CA MET A 202 26.68 -10.72 10.22
C MET A 202 27.15 -9.37 9.66
N MET A 203 27.46 -8.42 10.54
CA MET A 203 27.91 -7.09 10.14
C MET A 203 29.25 -7.14 9.39
N GLU A 204 30.17 -7.99 9.84
CA GLU A 204 31.48 -8.19 9.20
C GLU A 204 31.33 -8.84 7.82
N GLU A 205 30.44 -9.83 7.67
CA GLU A 205 30.13 -10.46 6.37
C GLU A 205 29.58 -9.43 5.37
N LEU A 206 28.59 -8.62 5.77
CA LEU A 206 28.03 -7.57 4.92
C LEU A 206 29.07 -6.50 4.56
N ALA A 207 29.89 -6.09 5.52
CA ALA A 207 30.99 -5.16 5.30
C ALA A 207 32.05 -5.75 4.33
N GLN A 208 32.33 -7.07 4.41
CA GLN A 208 33.24 -7.75 3.52
C GLN A 208 32.68 -7.80 2.08
N ILE A 209 31.39 -8.14 1.89
CA ILE A 209 30.73 -8.07 0.59
C ILE A 209 30.91 -6.66 0.00
N LYS A 210 30.64 -5.63 0.80
CA LYS A 210 30.70 -4.23 0.39
C LYS A 210 32.12 -3.79 -0.02
N ARG A 211 33.16 -4.35 0.61
CA ARG A 211 34.58 -4.08 0.24
C ARG A 211 35.03 -4.80 -1.02
N GLU A 212 34.54 -6.03 -1.24
CA GLU A 212 35.02 -6.91 -2.31
C GLU A 212 34.31 -6.71 -3.64
N ILE A 213 33.13 -6.13 -3.64
CA ILE A 213 32.37 -5.77 -4.84
C ILE A 213 31.87 -4.33 -4.72
N ALA A 214 31.77 -3.65 -5.88
CA ALA A 214 31.31 -2.28 -5.95
C ALA A 214 29.77 -2.21 -5.72
N VAL A 215 29.34 -2.38 -4.47
CA VAL A 215 27.91 -2.21 -4.08
C VAL A 215 27.51 -0.76 -4.35
N THR A 216 26.47 -0.56 -5.17
CA THR A 216 25.95 0.76 -5.50
C THR A 216 25.09 1.29 -4.36
N GLN A 217 24.24 0.42 -3.78
CA GLN A 217 23.37 0.77 -2.67
C GLN A 217 23.20 -0.42 -1.71
N THR A 218 23.22 -0.11 -0.41
CA THR A 218 22.84 -1.02 0.67
C THR A 218 21.45 -0.65 1.16
N ILE A 219 20.48 -1.52 0.95
CA ILE A 219 19.08 -1.29 1.30
C ILE A 219 18.71 -2.15 2.50
N LEU A 220 18.31 -1.51 3.58
CA LEU A 220 17.84 -2.18 4.77
C LEU A 220 16.36 -2.52 4.68
N VAL A 221 16.00 -3.77 4.92
CA VAL A 221 14.62 -4.25 5.02
C VAL A 221 14.28 -4.46 6.48
N VAL A 222 13.25 -3.79 6.97
CA VAL A 222 12.77 -3.89 8.36
C VAL A 222 11.27 -4.16 8.40
N ASP A 223 10.86 -4.88 9.43
CA ASP A 223 9.46 -5.17 9.72
C ASP A 223 8.84 -3.99 10.47
N ALA A 224 7.85 -3.32 9.87
CA ALA A 224 7.19 -2.16 10.47
C ALA A 224 6.46 -2.50 11.78
N MET A 225 5.96 -3.75 11.91
CA MET A 225 5.23 -4.20 13.10
C MET A 225 6.10 -4.24 14.37
N THR A 226 7.42 -4.24 14.24
CA THR A 226 8.35 -4.22 15.40
C THR A 226 8.49 -2.83 16.03
N GLY A 227 7.83 -1.81 15.46
CA GLY A 227 7.76 -0.46 16.04
C GLY A 227 9.14 0.15 16.28
N GLN A 228 9.45 0.51 17.54
CA GLN A 228 10.73 1.14 17.91
C GLN A 228 11.94 0.24 17.67
N ASP A 229 11.79 -1.10 17.72
CA ASP A 229 12.90 -2.02 17.42
C ASP A 229 13.35 -1.91 15.96
N ALA A 230 12.43 -1.65 15.01
CA ALA A 230 12.79 -1.35 13.63
C ALA A 230 13.73 -0.14 13.53
N VAL A 231 13.48 0.89 14.33
CA VAL A 231 14.31 2.12 14.38
C VAL A 231 15.68 1.82 14.97
N ASN A 232 15.73 1.03 16.04
CA ASN A 232 16.99 0.62 16.69
C ASN A 232 17.84 -0.23 15.73
N VAL A 233 17.21 -1.16 15.02
CA VAL A 233 17.87 -1.98 13.97
C VAL A 233 18.44 -1.07 12.89
N ALA A 234 17.64 -0.14 12.38
CA ALA A 234 18.08 0.78 11.32
C ALA A 234 19.26 1.63 11.76
N SER A 235 19.27 2.14 13.00
CA SER A 235 20.38 2.89 13.56
C SER A 235 21.66 2.05 13.65
N ASN A 236 21.57 0.80 14.12
CA ASN A 236 22.72 -0.10 14.22
C ASN A 236 23.31 -0.45 12.84
N PHE A 237 22.46 -0.71 11.83
CA PHE A 237 22.92 -0.98 10.47
C PHE A 237 23.58 0.26 9.85
N GLU A 238 23.02 1.46 10.07
CA GLU A 238 23.62 2.69 9.57
C GLU A 238 25.00 2.93 10.21
N GLU A 239 25.12 2.77 11.51
CA GLU A 239 26.38 2.98 12.23
C GLU A 239 27.47 1.99 11.81
N LYS A 240 27.14 0.70 11.67
CA LYS A 240 28.13 -0.37 11.45
C LYS A 240 28.53 -0.55 9.98
N ILE A 241 27.60 -0.48 9.04
CA ILE A 241 27.87 -0.76 7.62
C ILE A 241 27.49 0.39 6.70
N GLY A 242 26.72 1.34 7.16
CA GLY A 242 26.13 2.42 6.36
C GLY A 242 25.06 1.88 5.40
N ILE A 243 23.87 2.43 5.47
CA ILE A 243 22.75 2.12 4.58
C ILE A 243 22.45 3.32 3.69
N ASP A 244 21.85 3.07 2.52
CA ASP A 244 21.50 4.13 1.55
C ASP A 244 19.99 4.38 1.52
N GLY A 245 19.21 3.43 2.02
CA GLY A 245 17.75 3.53 2.10
C GLY A 245 17.14 2.39 2.91
N VAL A 246 15.86 2.55 3.24
CA VAL A 246 15.10 1.60 4.05
C VAL A 246 13.84 1.17 3.30
N ILE A 247 13.47 -0.08 3.44
CA ILE A 247 12.17 -0.62 3.00
C ILE A 247 11.44 -1.13 4.23
N LEU A 248 10.22 -0.64 4.43
CA LEU A 248 9.32 -1.09 5.48
C LEU A 248 8.42 -2.20 4.94
N THR A 249 8.43 -3.36 5.56
CA THR A 249 7.56 -4.48 5.22
C THR A 249 6.42 -4.62 6.24
N LYS A 250 5.40 -5.41 5.90
CA LYS A 250 4.26 -5.74 6.76
C LYS A 250 3.50 -4.53 7.30
N LEU A 251 3.51 -3.45 6.53
CA LEU A 251 2.85 -2.21 6.93
C LEU A 251 1.32 -2.37 7.00
N ASP A 252 0.76 -3.31 6.23
CA ASP A 252 -0.65 -3.72 6.29
C ASP A 252 -1.08 -4.25 7.66
N GLY A 253 -0.16 -4.87 8.42
CA GLY A 253 -0.38 -5.30 9.80
C GLY A 253 -0.04 -4.26 10.87
N ASP A 254 0.64 -3.15 10.51
CA ASP A 254 1.03 -2.11 11.46
C ASP A 254 -0.09 -1.08 11.66
N THR A 255 -0.82 -1.21 12.76
CA THR A 255 -1.88 -0.27 13.12
C THR A 255 -1.37 1.00 13.80
N ARG A 256 -0.08 1.06 14.16
CA ARG A 256 0.56 2.13 14.93
C ARG A 256 1.33 3.12 14.08
N GLY A 257 2.18 2.64 13.15
CA GLY A 257 2.94 3.48 12.24
C GLY A 257 4.21 4.13 12.78
N GLY A 258 4.63 3.77 13.99
CA GLY A 258 5.77 4.39 14.68
C GLY A 258 7.09 4.27 13.94
N ALA A 259 7.34 3.13 13.29
CA ALA A 259 8.53 2.92 12.49
C ALA A 259 8.60 3.87 11.28
N ALA A 260 7.50 4.02 10.54
CA ALA A 260 7.43 4.89 9.37
C ALA A 260 7.71 6.36 9.70
N LEU A 261 7.22 6.82 10.86
CA LEU A 261 7.42 8.18 11.34
C LEU A 261 8.81 8.43 11.95
N SER A 262 9.52 7.37 12.38
CA SER A 262 10.75 7.55 13.16
C SER A 262 12.03 7.25 12.40
N ILE A 263 12.03 6.30 11.47
CA ILE A 263 13.25 5.78 10.84
C ILE A 263 14.06 6.87 10.18
N ARG A 264 13.45 7.69 9.31
CA ARG A 264 14.17 8.76 8.63
C ARG A 264 14.68 9.82 9.62
N ALA A 265 13.85 10.21 10.57
CA ALA A 265 14.21 11.24 11.56
C ALA A 265 15.37 10.80 12.45
N VAL A 266 15.53 9.50 12.69
CA VAL A 266 16.61 8.95 13.53
C VAL A 266 17.86 8.61 12.72
N THR A 267 17.71 8.00 11.54
CA THR A 267 18.85 7.53 10.74
C THR A 267 19.32 8.52 9.68
N GLY A 268 18.50 9.51 9.34
CA GLY A 268 18.74 10.40 8.19
C GLY A 268 18.53 9.74 6.82
N LYS A 269 18.18 8.43 6.77
CA LYS A 269 18.07 7.68 5.52
C LYS A 269 16.65 7.63 4.99
N PRO A 270 16.45 7.71 3.67
CA PRO A 270 15.11 7.72 3.08
C PRO A 270 14.42 6.36 3.18
N ILE A 271 13.11 6.38 3.33
CA ILE A 271 12.28 5.21 3.07
C ILE A 271 12.01 5.18 1.57
N LEU A 272 12.33 4.06 0.91
CA LEU A 272 12.20 3.91 -0.54
C LEU A 272 10.88 3.25 -0.94
N TYR A 273 10.54 2.16 -0.26
CA TYR A 273 9.34 1.37 -0.53
C TYR A 273 8.67 0.94 0.77
N VAL A 274 7.39 0.61 0.65
CA VAL A 274 6.59 -0.03 1.71
C VAL A 274 5.90 -1.27 1.18
N GLY A 275 5.93 -2.35 1.97
CA GLY A 275 5.21 -3.59 1.70
C GLY A 275 3.86 -3.58 2.39
N MET A 276 2.81 -3.61 1.59
CA MET A 276 1.40 -3.58 2.01
C MET A 276 0.71 -4.95 1.83
N GLY A 277 1.49 -6.03 1.70
CA GLY A 277 0.98 -7.39 1.49
C GLY A 277 1.97 -8.27 0.72
N GLU A 278 1.50 -9.42 0.23
CA GLU A 278 2.38 -10.46 -0.34
C GLU A 278 2.57 -10.35 -1.87
N LYS A 279 1.64 -9.75 -2.61
CA LYS A 279 1.70 -9.64 -4.07
C LYS A 279 2.78 -8.66 -4.52
N LEU A 280 3.18 -8.74 -5.79
CA LEU A 280 4.12 -7.76 -6.39
C LEU A 280 3.57 -6.34 -6.33
N SER A 281 2.28 -6.16 -6.62
CA SER A 281 1.57 -4.89 -6.54
C SER A 281 1.58 -4.26 -5.15
N ASP A 282 1.75 -5.09 -4.10
CA ASP A 282 1.72 -4.65 -2.71
C ASP A 282 3.07 -4.08 -2.22
N LEU A 283 4.08 -4.01 -3.07
CA LEU A 283 5.27 -3.21 -2.83
C LEU A 283 5.07 -1.82 -3.45
N GLU A 284 4.79 -0.82 -2.64
CA GLU A 284 4.51 0.54 -3.09
C GLU A 284 5.74 1.43 -2.92
N GLN A 285 5.90 2.42 -3.81
CA GLN A 285 6.85 3.51 -3.62
C GLN A 285 6.42 4.31 -2.38
N PHE A 286 7.39 4.74 -1.57
CA PHE A 286 7.08 5.57 -0.41
C PHE A 286 6.90 7.04 -0.81
N TYR A 287 5.71 7.56 -0.57
CA TYR A 287 5.35 8.95 -0.78
C TYR A 287 5.05 9.60 0.59
N PRO A 288 5.93 10.47 1.13
CA PRO A 288 5.73 11.09 2.44
C PRO A 288 4.38 11.80 2.60
N ASP A 289 3.96 12.55 1.59
CA ASP A 289 2.69 13.29 1.57
C ASP A 289 1.47 12.36 1.67
N ARG A 290 1.45 11.29 0.85
CA ARG A 290 0.37 10.29 0.87
C ARG A 290 0.34 9.53 2.20
N MET A 291 1.52 9.24 2.74
CA MET A 291 1.64 8.53 4.01
C MET A 291 1.13 9.39 5.17
N ALA A 292 1.50 10.67 5.21
CA ALA A 292 0.96 11.63 6.18
C ALA A 292 -0.58 11.72 6.09
N SER A 293 -1.11 11.81 4.87
CA SER A 293 -2.54 11.84 4.62
C SER A 293 -3.26 10.58 5.11
N ARG A 294 -2.67 9.38 4.88
CA ARG A 294 -3.19 8.10 5.42
C ARG A 294 -3.21 8.10 6.94
N ILE A 295 -2.09 8.48 7.58
CA ILE A 295 -1.97 8.52 9.05
C ILE A 295 -2.98 9.50 9.67
N LEU A 296 -3.24 10.63 9.03
CA LEU A 296 -4.22 11.62 9.49
C LEU A 296 -5.68 11.24 9.15
N GLY A 297 -5.88 10.09 8.47
CA GLY A 297 -7.20 9.65 8.03
C GLY A 297 -7.84 10.56 6.99
N MET A 298 -7.03 11.28 6.21
CA MET A 298 -7.48 12.15 5.13
C MET A 298 -7.68 11.40 3.81
N GLY A 299 -7.35 10.09 3.79
CA GLY A 299 -7.40 9.24 2.62
C GLY A 299 -6.19 9.38 1.70
N ASP A 300 -6.12 8.52 0.70
CA ASP A 300 -5.05 8.52 -0.32
C ASP A 300 -5.67 8.31 -1.72
N ILE A 301 -6.32 9.36 -2.20
CA ILE A 301 -7.02 9.32 -3.49
C ILE A 301 -6.05 9.10 -4.66
N LEU A 302 -4.81 9.61 -4.58
CA LEU A 302 -3.84 9.48 -5.66
C LEU A 302 -3.39 8.03 -5.84
N THR A 303 -3.05 7.33 -4.74
CA THR A 303 -2.72 5.90 -4.81
C THR A 303 -3.90 5.07 -5.31
N LEU A 304 -5.14 5.44 -4.95
CA LEU A 304 -6.34 4.77 -5.45
C LEU A 304 -6.48 4.93 -6.96
N ILE A 305 -6.26 6.14 -7.48
CA ILE A 305 -6.31 6.43 -8.93
C ILE A 305 -5.20 5.64 -9.66
N GLU A 306 -3.96 5.66 -9.15
CA GLU A 306 -2.84 4.92 -9.75
C GLU A 306 -3.08 3.41 -9.78
N LYS A 307 -3.62 2.83 -8.69
CA LYS A 307 -4.01 1.41 -8.67
C LYS A 307 -5.12 1.11 -9.66
N ALA A 308 -6.12 1.99 -9.73
CA ALA A 308 -7.19 1.86 -10.72
C ALA A 308 -6.65 1.93 -12.15
N GLU A 309 -5.77 2.87 -12.46
CA GLU A 309 -5.16 3.00 -13.78
C GLU A 309 -4.28 1.80 -14.16
N ALA A 310 -3.54 1.22 -13.21
CA ALA A 310 -2.69 0.06 -13.44
C ALA A 310 -3.47 -1.24 -13.71
N GLU A 311 -4.67 -1.37 -13.14
CA GLU A 311 -5.53 -2.57 -13.24
C GLU A 311 -6.61 -2.44 -14.33
N ILE A 312 -6.90 -1.19 -14.78
CA ILE A 312 -7.91 -0.94 -15.81
C ILE A 312 -7.31 -1.24 -17.20
N ASP A 313 -7.80 -2.28 -17.83
CA ASP A 313 -7.66 -2.48 -19.27
C ASP A 313 -8.46 -1.39 -20.00
N HIS A 314 -7.73 -0.40 -20.53
CA HIS A 314 -8.35 0.76 -21.18
C HIS A 314 -9.27 0.40 -22.36
N GLU A 315 -9.06 -0.72 -23.05
CA GLU A 315 -9.93 -1.20 -24.11
C GLU A 315 -11.23 -1.73 -23.51
N LYS A 316 -11.15 -2.54 -22.46
CA LYS A 316 -12.34 -3.06 -21.76
C LYS A 316 -13.13 -1.99 -21.04
N ALA A 317 -12.48 -0.97 -20.49
CA ALA A 317 -13.16 0.17 -19.89
C ALA A 317 -13.97 0.96 -20.93
N LYS A 318 -13.44 1.16 -22.14
CA LYS A 318 -14.17 1.78 -23.26
C LYS A 318 -15.32 0.90 -23.76
N GLU A 319 -15.14 -0.41 -23.83
CA GLU A 319 -16.22 -1.33 -24.19
C GLU A 319 -17.34 -1.31 -23.15
N MET A 320 -17.00 -1.32 -21.85
CA MET A 320 -17.96 -1.17 -20.77
C MET A 320 -18.72 0.17 -20.88
N GLU A 321 -18.02 1.28 -21.08
CA GLU A 321 -18.65 2.58 -21.26
C GLU A 321 -19.63 2.59 -22.44
N GLN A 322 -19.30 1.92 -23.55
CA GLN A 322 -20.18 1.79 -24.69
C GLN A 322 -21.39 0.90 -24.40
N LYS A 323 -21.22 -0.23 -23.70
CA LYS A 323 -22.31 -1.10 -23.26
C LYS A 323 -23.25 -0.38 -22.29
N PHE A 324 -22.71 0.46 -21.39
CA PHE A 324 -23.51 1.32 -20.51
C PHE A 324 -24.35 2.34 -21.30
N LYS A 325 -23.74 3.02 -22.27
CA LYS A 325 -24.46 4.00 -23.14
C LYS A 325 -25.58 3.35 -23.95
N LYS A 326 -25.40 2.08 -24.36
CA LYS A 326 -26.38 1.30 -25.12
C LYS A 326 -27.42 0.58 -24.25
N ALA A 327 -27.32 0.67 -22.92
CA ALA A 327 -28.13 -0.07 -21.95
C ALA A 327 -28.02 -1.59 -22.07
N GLU A 328 -26.91 -2.11 -22.58
CA GLU A 328 -26.59 -3.53 -22.80
C GLU A 328 -25.83 -4.17 -21.63
N PHE A 329 -25.81 -3.55 -20.44
CA PHE A 329 -25.13 -4.05 -19.24
C PHE A 329 -25.87 -5.27 -18.67
N GLY A 330 -25.18 -6.41 -18.67
CA GLY A 330 -25.68 -7.72 -18.23
C GLY A 330 -25.01 -8.22 -16.94
N PHE A 331 -25.39 -9.41 -16.50
CA PHE A 331 -24.78 -10.06 -15.35
C PHE A 331 -23.33 -10.51 -15.60
N ASP A 332 -22.94 -10.76 -16.85
CA ASP A 332 -21.55 -11.06 -17.20
C ASP A 332 -20.66 -9.84 -16.97
N ASP A 333 -21.13 -8.64 -17.35
CA ASP A 333 -20.42 -7.37 -17.11
C ASP A 333 -20.37 -7.03 -15.61
N TYR A 334 -21.40 -7.41 -14.85
CA TYR A 334 -21.45 -7.27 -13.41
C TYR A 334 -20.39 -8.16 -12.72
N LEU A 335 -20.27 -9.42 -13.15
CA LEU A 335 -19.21 -10.34 -12.69
C LEU A 335 -17.82 -9.82 -13.01
N GLU A 336 -17.62 -9.31 -14.21
CA GLU A 336 -16.32 -8.76 -14.61
C GLU A 336 -15.95 -7.54 -13.76
N SER A 337 -16.91 -6.66 -13.47
CA SER A 337 -16.72 -5.53 -12.54
C SER A 337 -16.36 -5.98 -11.12
N MET A 338 -17.02 -7.02 -10.61
CA MET A 338 -16.69 -7.61 -9.30
C MET A 338 -15.28 -8.22 -9.28
N ASN A 339 -14.89 -8.91 -10.35
CA ASN A 339 -13.57 -9.51 -10.47
C ASN A 339 -12.46 -8.44 -10.59
N GLN A 340 -12.72 -7.34 -11.26
CA GLN A 340 -11.80 -6.20 -11.30
C GLN A 340 -11.63 -5.57 -9.91
N MET A 341 -12.72 -5.36 -9.17
CA MET A 341 -12.63 -4.87 -7.77
C MET A 341 -11.85 -5.84 -6.88
N LYS A 342 -12.01 -7.16 -7.06
CA LYS A 342 -11.26 -8.17 -6.31
C LYS A 342 -9.76 -8.12 -6.63
N LYS A 343 -9.37 -7.86 -7.88
CA LYS A 343 -7.96 -7.69 -8.31
C LYS A 343 -7.33 -6.42 -7.74
N MET A 344 -8.08 -5.34 -7.58
CA MET A 344 -7.63 -4.06 -6.98
C MET A 344 -7.37 -4.15 -5.46
N GLY A 345 -7.31 -5.34 -4.88
CA GLY A 345 -7.04 -5.55 -3.45
C GLY A 345 -8.30 -5.67 -2.59
N GLY A 346 -9.46 -5.82 -3.21
CA GLY A 346 -10.76 -5.91 -2.52
C GLY A 346 -11.34 -4.53 -2.15
N LEU A 347 -12.61 -4.52 -1.77
CA LEU A 347 -13.34 -3.29 -1.45
C LEU A 347 -12.78 -2.60 -0.20
N SER A 348 -12.29 -3.36 0.78
CA SER A 348 -11.71 -2.81 2.01
C SER A 348 -10.45 -1.98 1.73
N SER A 349 -9.59 -2.42 0.81
CA SER A 349 -8.42 -1.66 0.38
C SER A 349 -8.81 -0.34 -0.32
N VAL A 350 -9.83 -0.38 -1.17
CA VAL A 350 -10.35 0.81 -1.87
C VAL A 350 -11.01 1.78 -0.88
N LEU A 351 -11.82 1.28 0.03
CA LEU A 351 -12.52 2.09 1.05
C LEU A 351 -11.56 2.74 2.05
N SER A 352 -10.48 2.04 2.43
CA SER A 352 -9.47 2.60 3.33
C SER A 352 -8.73 3.81 2.74
N MET A 353 -8.71 3.94 1.43
CA MET A 353 -8.10 5.06 0.72
C MET A 353 -9.07 6.24 0.52
N MET A 354 -10.36 6.05 0.78
CA MET A 354 -11.36 7.13 0.65
C MET A 354 -11.44 8.00 1.89
N PRO A 355 -11.41 9.33 1.77
CA PRO A 355 -11.51 10.24 2.90
C PRO A 355 -12.91 10.19 3.54
N GLY A 356 -12.95 10.11 4.88
CA GLY A 356 -14.20 10.27 5.63
C GLY A 356 -15.00 8.99 5.90
N ILE A 357 -14.50 7.82 5.51
CA ILE A 357 -15.09 6.53 5.89
C ILE A 357 -14.39 6.06 7.17
N GLY A 358 -15.10 6.09 8.29
CA GLY A 358 -14.58 5.64 9.60
C GLY A 358 -14.71 4.14 9.83
N GLY A 359 -13.94 3.59 10.79
CA GLY A 359 -13.86 2.15 11.07
C GLY A 359 -15.20 1.43 11.25
N ALA A 360 -16.20 2.04 11.91
CA ALA A 360 -17.52 1.45 12.10
C ALA A 360 -18.31 1.28 10.76
N GLN A 361 -18.19 2.24 9.84
CA GLN A 361 -18.81 2.15 8.51
C GLN A 361 -18.10 1.13 7.63
N MET A 362 -16.81 0.94 7.86
CA MET A 362 -15.96 -0.02 7.18
C MET A 362 -16.30 -1.45 7.59
N GLU A 363 -16.45 -1.71 8.88
CA GLU A 363 -16.85 -3.02 9.42
C GLU A 363 -18.24 -3.45 8.92
N GLU A 364 -19.17 -2.49 8.79
CA GLU A 364 -20.51 -2.74 8.24
C GLU A 364 -20.48 -3.08 6.74
N LEU A 365 -19.57 -2.45 5.97
CA LEU A 365 -19.36 -2.71 4.55
C LEU A 365 -18.56 -4.01 4.31
N GLU A 366 -17.55 -4.32 5.12
CA GLU A 366 -16.84 -5.61 5.07
C GLU A 366 -17.77 -6.79 5.38
N ASN A 367 -18.59 -6.66 6.42
CA ASN A 367 -19.61 -7.66 6.76
C ASN A 367 -20.69 -7.81 5.67
N ALA A 368 -20.95 -6.76 4.90
CA ALA A 368 -21.88 -6.81 3.78
C ALA A 368 -21.31 -7.57 2.56
N MET A 369 -19.97 -7.64 2.41
CA MET A 369 -19.27 -8.22 1.25
C MET A 369 -18.28 -9.35 1.63
N ASP A 370 -18.68 -10.21 2.58
CA ASP A 370 -17.95 -11.44 2.92
C ASP A 370 -17.64 -12.28 1.66
N GLU A 371 -16.43 -12.84 1.54
CA GLU A 371 -16.02 -13.71 0.44
C GLU A 371 -17.04 -14.82 0.15
N LYS A 372 -17.70 -15.35 1.19
CA LYS A 372 -18.78 -16.33 1.05
C LYS A 372 -20.00 -15.76 0.32
N LYS A 373 -20.33 -14.50 0.55
CA LYS A 373 -21.44 -13.83 -0.17
C LYS A 373 -21.08 -13.58 -1.61
N MET A 374 -19.84 -13.19 -1.90
CA MET A 374 -19.33 -13.03 -3.26
C MET A 374 -19.37 -14.36 -4.03
N ALA A 375 -18.88 -15.46 -3.44
CA ALA A 375 -18.94 -16.78 -4.04
C ALA A 375 -20.39 -17.24 -4.32
N ARG A 376 -21.34 -16.89 -3.46
CA ARG A 376 -22.77 -17.17 -3.70
C ARG A 376 -23.33 -16.36 -4.87
N ILE A 377 -22.99 -15.10 -4.98
CA ILE A 377 -23.38 -14.25 -6.13
C ILE A 377 -22.82 -14.83 -7.43
N GLU A 378 -21.55 -15.23 -7.45
CA GLU A 378 -20.94 -15.90 -8.59
C GLU A 378 -21.69 -17.19 -8.96
N ALA A 379 -22.00 -18.05 -7.98
CA ALA A 379 -22.74 -19.28 -8.18
C ALA A 379 -24.14 -19.04 -8.76
N ILE A 380 -24.86 -18.01 -8.28
CA ILE A 380 -26.17 -17.62 -8.81
C ILE A 380 -26.04 -17.21 -10.29
N ILE A 381 -25.07 -16.38 -10.64
CA ILE A 381 -24.89 -15.90 -12.00
C ILE A 381 -24.46 -17.03 -12.94
N TYR A 382 -23.54 -17.92 -12.51
CA TYR A 382 -23.15 -19.08 -13.30
C TYR A 382 -24.28 -20.09 -13.50
N SER A 383 -25.26 -20.14 -12.61
CA SER A 383 -26.46 -20.97 -12.77
C SER A 383 -27.50 -20.39 -13.74
N MET A 384 -27.31 -19.15 -14.21
CA MET A 384 -28.13 -18.55 -15.24
C MET A 384 -27.66 -18.96 -16.64
N THR A 385 -28.60 -19.08 -17.58
CA THR A 385 -28.26 -19.25 -19.00
C THR A 385 -27.66 -17.97 -19.58
N PRO A 386 -26.89 -18.03 -20.71
CA PRO A 386 -26.36 -16.83 -21.35
C PRO A 386 -27.42 -15.77 -21.66
N GLN A 387 -28.62 -16.18 -22.05
CA GLN A 387 -29.74 -15.27 -22.32
C GLN A 387 -30.25 -14.59 -21.05
N GLU A 388 -30.31 -15.32 -19.92
CA GLU A 388 -30.74 -14.76 -18.63
C GLU A 388 -29.68 -13.81 -18.04
N ARG A 389 -28.39 -14.04 -18.34
CA ARG A 389 -27.31 -13.14 -17.94
C ARG A 389 -27.31 -11.84 -18.76
N SER A 390 -27.61 -11.93 -20.05
CA SER A 390 -27.70 -10.75 -20.92
C SER A 390 -28.98 -9.93 -20.71
N ASP A 391 -30.12 -10.58 -20.48
CA ASP A 391 -31.41 -9.94 -20.23
C ASP A 391 -32.07 -10.45 -18.93
N PRO A 392 -31.82 -9.82 -17.79
CA PRO A 392 -32.44 -10.19 -16.53
C PRO A 392 -33.97 -10.07 -16.50
N GLY A 393 -34.56 -9.33 -17.44
CA GLY A 393 -36.01 -9.17 -17.54
C GLY A 393 -36.78 -10.46 -17.84
N ILE A 394 -36.10 -11.47 -18.40
CA ILE A 394 -36.71 -12.77 -18.69
C ILE A 394 -36.78 -13.72 -17.48
N LEU A 395 -36.19 -13.34 -16.34
CA LEU A 395 -36.17 -14.14 -15.11
C LEU A 395 -37.54 -14.19 -14.41
N ASN A 396 -38.43 -15.04 -14.88
CA ASN A 396 -39.70 -15.32 -14.25
C ASN A 396 -39.53 -16.18 -12.96
N PRO A 397 -40.57 -16.38 -12.14
CA PRO A 397 -40.47 -17.13 -10.88
C PRO A 397 -39.98 -18.59 -11.05
N SER A 398 -40.33 -19.26 -12.14
CA SER A 398 -39.86 -20.63 -12.43
C SER A 398 -38.36 -20.67 -12.72
N ARG A 399 -37.86 -19.72 -13.53
CA ARG A 399 -36.44 -19.59 -13.86
C ARG A 399 -35.63 -19.24 -12.63
N LYS A 400 -36.10 -18.30 -11.78
CA LYS A 400 -35.47 -17.94 -10.52
C LYS A 400 -35.34 -19.12 -9.56
N ARG A 401 -36.34 -19.99 -9.50
CA ARG A 401 -36.29 -21.23 -8.70
C ARG A 401 -35.22 -22.19 -9.23
N ARG A 402 -35.21 -22.45 -10.54
CA ARG A 402 -34.16 -23.27 -11.17
C ARG A 402 -32.74 -22.72 -10.92
N VAL A 403 -32.57 -21.41 -11.00
CA VAL A 403 -31.27 -20.76 -10.72
C VAL A 403 -30.90 -20.92 -9.25
N ALA A 404 -31.84 -20.78 -8.33
CA ALA A 404 -31.63 -20.98 -6.89
C ALA A 404 -31.19 -22.41 -6.58
N ASP A 405 -31.93 -23.40 -7.16
CA ASP A 405 -31.60 -24.81 -7.00
C ASP A 405 -30.21 -25.16 -7.57
N GLY A 406 -29.85 -24.61 -8.75
CA GLY A 406 -28.56 -24.80 -9.37
C GLY A 406 -27.38 -24.14 -8.61
N ALA A 407 -27.63 -23.06 -7.92
CA ALA A 407 -26.64 -22.34 -7.12
C ALA A 407 -26.56 -22.84 -5.66
N GLY A 408 -27.48 -23.70 -5.23
CA GLY A 408 -27.56 -24.17 -3.84
C GLY A 408 -27.92 -23.07 -2.83
N VAL A 409 -28.76 -22.09 -3.25
CA VAL A 409 -29.15 -20.95 -2.43
C VAL A 409 -30.66 -20.80 -2.34
N ASP A 410 -31.14 -20.00 -1.38
CA ASP A 410 -32.56 -19.69 -1.29
C ASP A 410 -33.02 -18.76 -2.42
N ILE A 411 -34.25 -18.95 -2.91
CA ILE A 411 -34.84 -18.11 -3.96
C ILE A 411 -34.88 -16.61 -3.55
N ALA A 412 -34.92 -16.31 -2.25
CA ALA A 412 -34.84 -14.95 -1.74
C ALA A 412 -33.48 -14.29 -2.05
N GLU A 413 -32.39 -15.06 -2.06
CA GLU A 413 -31.06 -14.54 -2.44
C GLU A 413 -31.02 -14.19 -3.93
N VAL A 414 -31.58 -15.04 -4.81
CA VAL A 414 -31.72 -14.75 -6.25
C VAL A 414 -32.55 -13.48 -6.48
N ASN A 415 -33.69 -13.33 -5.76
CA ASN A 415 -34.54 -12.16 -5.89
C ASN A 415 -33.81 -10.89 -5.42
N ARG A 416 -33.02 -10.99 -4.35
CA ARG A 416 -32.24 -9.87 -3.81
C ARG A 416 -31.18 -9.44 -4.84
N LEU A 417 -30.42 -10.37 -5.41
CA LEU A 417 -29.42 -10.09 -6.41
C LEU A 417 -30.01 -9.41 -7.65
N VAL A 418 -31.11 -9.95 -8.20
CA VAL A 418 -31.79 -9.37 -9.38
C VAL A 418 -32.25 -7.95 -9.07
N LYS A 419 -32.83 -7.70 -7.90
CA LYS A 419 -33.28 -6.38 -7.48
C LYS A 419 -32.12 -5.39 -7.34
N GLN A 420 -31.03 -5.82 -6.71
CA GLN A 420 -29.81 -5.00 -6.57
C GLN A 420 -29.22 -4.66 -7.94
N PHE A 421 -29.12 -5.64 -8.83
CA PHE A 421 -28.64 -5.44 -10.19
C PHE A 421 -29.50 -4.42 -10.96
N GLU A 422 -30.83 -4.53 -10.89
CA GLU A 422 -31.74 -3.57 -11.52
C GLU A 422 -31.60 -2.15 -10.94
N GLN A 423 -31.39 -2.03 -9.64
CA GLN A 423 -31.14 -0.74 -8.99
C GLN A 423 -29.82 -0.12 -9.47
N THR A 424 -28.75 -0.91 -9.54
CA THR A 424 -27.44 -0.50 -10.06
C THR A 424 -27.59 -0.03 -11.53
N ARG A 425 -28.29 -0.79 -12.37
CA ARG A 425 -28.53 -0.44 -13.78
C ARG A 425 -29.32 0.86 -13.94
N LYS A 426 -30.32 1.10 -13.07
CA LYS A 426 -31.09 2.35 -13.06
C LYS A 426 -30.25 3.55 -12.66
N MET A 427 -29.42 3.40 -11.61
CA MET A 427 -28.55 4.47 -11.12
C MET A 427 -27.50 4.84 -12.18
N MET A 428 -26.87 3.87 -12.82
CA MET A 428 -25.91 4.11 -13.91
C MET A 428 -26.56 4.81 -15.10
N LYS A 429 -27.77 4.45 -15.46
CA LYS A 429 -28.52 5.12 -16.54
C LYS A 429 -28.83 6.59 -16.20
N GLN A 430 -29.06 6.92 -14.94
CA GLN A 430 -29.25 8.29 -14.48
C GLN A 430 -27.93 9.10 -14.53
N MET A 431 -26.80 8.49 -14.14
CA MET A 431 -25.48 9.14 -14.20
C MET A 431 -25.06 9.44 -15.64
N THR A 432 -25.23 8.51 -16.58
CA THR A 432 -24.94 8.75 -17.99
C THR A 432 -25.84 9.83 -18.62
N GLY A 433 -27.10 9.92 -18.19
CA GLY A 433 -28.01 11.00 -18.59
C GLY A 433 -27.59 12.38 -18.05
N MET A 434 -26.95 12.45 -16.87
CA MET A 434 -26.43 13.72 -16.32
C MET A 434 -25.12 14.17 -16.96
N MET A 435 -24.26 13.26 -17.41
CA MET A 435 -23.00 13.60 -18.10
C MET A 435 -23.21 14.00 -19.57
N GLY A 436 -24.33 13.61 -20.21
CA GLY A 436 -24.65 13.93 -21.60
C GLY A 436 -25.42 15.26 -21.82
N GLY A 437 -25.86 15.95 -20.77
CA GLY A 437 -26.65 17.16 -20.84
C GLY A 437 -25.81 18.43 -20.63
N LYS A 438 -25.57 19.19 -21.71
CA LYS A 438 -25.09 20.58 -21.60
C LYS A 438 -26.05 21.42 -20.73
N GLY A 439 -25.57 21.81 -19.56
CA GLY A 439 -26.04 23.04 -18.88
C GLY A 439 -27.28 22.90 -17.99
N LYS A 440 -27.02 22.80 -16.66
CA LYS A 440 -27.61 23.66 -15.62
C LYS A 440 -27.01 23.30 -14.26
N ARG A 441 -26.26 24.25 -13.70
CA ARG A 441 -25.81 24.17 -12.29
C ARG A 441 -27.04 24.09 -11.36
N GLY A 442 -27.28 22.94 -10.74
CA GLY A 442 -28.33 22.74 -9.77
C GLY A 442 -27.78 21.92 -8.59
N LYS A 443 -27.99 22.44 -7.39
CA LYS A 443 -27.64 21.97 -6.04
C LYS A 443 -27.35 20.47 -5.91
N MET A 444 -26.14 20.18 -5.48
CA MET A 444 -25.66 18.88 -5.05
C MET A 444 -26.40 18.46 -3.78
N GLY A 445 -27.43 17.63 -3.90
CA GLY A 445 -28.13 17.00 -2.80
C GLY A 445 -27.33 15.79 -2.29
N ARG A 446 -27.37 15.56 -0.99
CA ARG A 446 -26.75 14.43 -0.27
C ARG A 446 -26.99 13.10 -0.99
N PHE A 447 -25.93 12.52 -1.54
CA PHE A 447 -25.95 11.14 -2.04
C PHE A 447 -25.98 10.19 -0.83
N LYS A 448 -27.05 9.41 -0.69
CA LYS A 448 -27.07 8.17 0.12
C LYS A 448 -26.77 7.02 -0.83
N LEU A 449 -25.65 6.34 -0.59
CA LEU A 449 -25.36 5.06 -1.22
C LEU A 449 -26.37 4.01 -0.74
N PRO A 450 -26.97 3.22 -1.62
CA PRO A 450 -27.87 2.16 -1.25
C PRO A 450 -27.05 0.86 -1.05
N PHE A 451 -26.56 0.66 0.14
CA PHE A 451 -26.11 -0.65 0.61
C PHE A 451 -26.84 -1.00 1.90
#